data_486514b1dbad271ad2174ea258e8f9ec
#
_entry.id   486514b1dbad271ad2174ea258e8f9ec
#
_cell.length_a   1.000
_cell.length_b   1.000
_cell.length_c   1.000
_cell.angle_alpha   90.00
_cell.angle_beta   90.00
_cell.angle_gamma   90.00
#
_symmetry.space_group_name_H-M   'P 1'
#
loop_
_entity.id
_entity.type
_entity.pdbx_description
1 polymer ?
#
loop_
_entity_poly.entity_id
_entity_poly.type
_entity_poly.pdbx_seq_one_letter_code
_entity_poly.pdbx_strand_id
1 'polypeptide(L)'
;MSIEVRDLTKFYDKHQALNNVSFQIEEGEIVGFLGPNGAGKSTLMKILTTAIKPNSGFAKVNNISVDQNPMLTQKSIGYLPENNPLYLDMYVSEYLFFIADIHEKNKTDIDHVVEVCGLQDVTHKKIQTLSKGYKQRVGLASALIHNPKVLILDEPTTGLDPNQLQDIRSLIKSFKGEKTILLSTHIMQEVEAICDRVIILKDGKVVADEHIKTIKNKEQQIIEVEFDYRVEDIFLSQMKYVDKVTNTSGFTYEISFTIEKDMRSQIFDFAHDNELKILKLNRRNKTLEQLFRDLTN
;
A
#
# COMPACT_ATOMS: atom_id res chain seq x y z
N MET A 1 2.05 14.44 -13.96
CA MET A 1 1.18 14.22 -12.78
C MET A 1 -0.01 13.38 -13.20
N SER A 2 -0.19 12.22 -12.57
CA SER A 2 -1.21 11.25 -12.96
C SER A 2 -2.48 11.37 -12.13
N ILE A 3 -2.35 11.60 -10.82
CA ILE A 3 -3.49 11.84 -9.92
C ILE A 3 -3.22 13.11 -9.12
N GLU A 4 -4.21 14.00 -9.06
CA GLU A 4 -4.18 15.22 -8.24
C GLU A 4 -5.46 15.27 -7.41
N VAL A 5 -5.32 15.45 -6.10
CA VAL A 5 -6.44 15.61 -5.16
C VAL A 5 -6.16 16.86 -4.31
N ARG A 6 -7.12 17.78 -4.20
CA ARG A 6 -7.01 19.00 -3.39
C ARG A 6 -8.25 19.26 -2.57
N ASP A 7 -8.03 19.42 -1.28
CA ASP A 7 -9.03 19.80 -0.26
C ASP A 7 -10.31 18.97 -0.33
N LEU A 8 -10.16 17.69 -0.72
CA LEU A 8 -11.25 16.80 -1.01
C LEU A 8 -11.98 16.43 0.28
N THR A 9 -13.28 16.74 0.32
CA THR A 9 -14.13 16.47 1.48
C THR A 9 -15.37 15.70 1.05
N LYS A 10 -15.74 14.68 1.86
CA LYS A 10 -16.93 13.87 1.63
C LYS A 10 -17.65 13.57 2.93
N PHE A 11 -18.96 13.83 2.91
CA PHE A 11 -19.89 13.48 3.97
C PHE A 11 -20.85 12.38 3.48
N TYR A 12 -21.18 11.47 4.40
CA TYR A 12 -22.32 10.59 4.33
C TYR A 12 -23.24 10.96 5.51
N ASP A 13 -24.33 11.63 5.24
CA ASP A 13 -25.17 12.26 6.25
C ASP A 13 -24.35 13.12 7.24
N LYS A 14 -24.22 12.70 8.49
CA LYS A 14 -23.44 13.39 9.53
C LYS A 14 -21.99 12.89 9.64
N HIS A 15 -21.65 11.79 8.96
CA HIS A 15 -20.32 11.21 9.03
C HIS A 15 -19.40 11.82 7.97
N GLN A 16 -18.31 12.44 8.39
CA GLN A 16 -17.30 12.98 7.50
C GLN A 16 -16.27 11.90 7.16
N ALA A 17 -16.42 11.28 5.99
CA ALA A 17 -15.56 10.20 5.53
C ALA A 17 -14.21 10.69 4.96
N LEU A 18 -14.18 11.92 4.40
CA LEU A 18 -12.95 12.59 3.97
C LEU A 18 -12.98 14.04 4.44
N ASN A 19 -11.85 14.55 4.92
CA ASN A 19 -11.72 15.87 5.52
C ASN A 19 -10.47 16.57 4.99
N ASN A 20 -10.64 17.42 3.98
CA ASN A 20 -9.58 18.23 3.33
C ASN A 20 -8.38 17.37 2.88
N VAL A 21 -8.64 16.25 2.23
CA VAL A 21 -7.59 15.36 1.72
C VAL A 21 -6.93 15.99 0.51
N SER A 22 -5.59 16.12 0.56
CA SER A 22 -4.78 16.66 -0.54
C SER A 22 -3.52 15.82 -0.72
N PHE A 23 -3.26 15.39 -1.95
CA PHE A 23 -2.02 14.70 -2.36
C PHE A 23 -1.91 14.70 -3.89
N GLN A 24 -0.73 14.30 -4.38
CA GLN A 24 -0.44 14.17 -5.80
C GLN A 24 0.35 12.88 -6.06
N ILE A 25 0.14 12.23 -7.20
CA ILE A 25 0.87 11.03 -7.62
C ILE A 25 1.44 11.30 -9.01
N GLU A 26 2.74 11.04 -9.15
CA GLU A 26 3.45 11.23 -10.43
C GLU A 26 3.23 10.03 -11.37
N GLU A 27 3.57 10.22 -12.66
CA GLU A 27 3.46 9.16 -13.66
C GLU A 27 4.42 7.99 -13.35
N GLY A 28 3.92 6.77 -13.46
CA GLY A 28 4.71 5.55 -13.25
C GLY A 28 4.99 5.20 -11.79
N GLU A 29 4.47 5.97 -10.82
CA GLU A 29 4.63 5.72 -9.39
C GLU A 29 3.63 4.68 -8.89
N ILE A 30 4.08 3.78 -8.00
CA ILE A 30 3.21 2.88 -7.25
C ILE A 30 3.04 3.42 -5.84
N VAL A 31 1.84 3.87 -5.51
CA VAL A 31 1.51 4.48 -4.21
C VAL A 31 0.57 3.59 -3.42
N GLY A 32 1.01 3.22 -2.20
CA GLY A 32 0.18 2.52 -1.23
C GLY A 32 -0.68 3.50 -0.43
N PHE A 33 -1.99 3.27 -0.38
CA PHE A 33 -2.93 4.04 0.40
C PHE A 33 -3.31 3.23 1.65
N LEU A 34 -2.64 3.52 2.76
CA LEU A 34 -2.71 2.76 3.99
C LEU A 34 -3.64 3.45 5.00
N GLY A 35 -4.36 2.69 5.79
CA GLY A 35 -5.19 3.22 6.87
C GLY A 35 -6.09 2.15 7.47
N PRO A 36 -6.57 2.35 8.72
CA PRO A 36 -7.51 1.43 9.35
C PRO A 36 -8.83 1.35 8.57
N ASN A 37 -9.66 0.37 8.93
CA ASN A 37 -11.02 0.29 8.39
C ASN A 37 -11.82 1.53 8.79
N GLY A 38 -12.57 2.09 7.83
CA GLY A 38 -13.32 3.33 8.05
C GLY A 38 -12.51 4.62 7.88
N ALA A 39 -11.18 4.56 7.63
CA ALA A 39 -10.36 5.76 7.44
C ALA A 39 -10.73 6.61 6.20
N GLY A 40 -11.54 6.09 5.27
CA GLY A 40 -11.97 6.81 4.06
C GLY A 40 -11.35 6.31 2.75
N LYS A 41 -10.51 5.25 2.78
CA LYS A 41 -9.81 4.72 1.59
C LYS A 41 -10.73 4.42 0.43
N SER A 42 -11.72 3.54 0.62
CA SER A 42 -12.68 3.17 -0.44
C SER A 42 -13.58 4.35 -0.87
N THR A 43 -13.82 5.32 0.02
CA THR A 43 -14.54 6.56 -0.33
C THR A 43 -13.73 7.38 -1.32
N LEU A 44 -12.43 7.55 -1.07
CA LEU A 44 -11.53 8.24 -2.01
C LEU A 44 -11.48 7.52 -3.36
N MET A 45 -11.32 6.19 -3.35
CA MET A 45 -11.27 5.41 -4.60
C MET A 45 -12.57 5.53 -5.41
N LYS A 46 -13.72 5.50 -4.74
CA LYS A 46 -15.02 5.75 -5.40
C LYS A 46 -15.14 7.15 -6.01
N ILE A 47 -14.52 8.17 -5.41
CA ILE A 47 -14.48 9.51 -6.01
C ILE A 47 -13.56 9.53 -7.22
N LEU A 48 -12.34 8.99 -7.12
CA LEU A 48 -11.39 8.94 -8.23
C LEU A 48 -11.93 8.16 -9.43
N THR A 49 -12.68 7.09 -9.18
CA THR A 49 -13.36 6.28 -10.21
C THR A 49 -14.70 6.86 -10.65
N THR A 50 -15.05 8.06 -10.21
CA THR A 50 -16.30 8.77 -10.53
C THR A 50 -17.60 8.11 -10.06
N ALA A 51 -17.52 7.08 -9.22
CA ALA A 51 -18.70 6.37 -8.69
C ALA A 51 -19.52 7.25 -7.75
N ILE A 52 -18.88 8.18 -7.03
CA ILE A 52 -19.53 9.18 -6.16
C ILE A 52 -18.87 10.55 -6.32
N LYS A 53 -19.64 11.62 -6.06
CA LYS A 53 -19.13 12.99 -6.08
C LYS A 53 -18.63 13.43 -4.70
N PRO A 54 -17.57 14.26 -4.62
CA PRO A 54 -17.18 14.92 -3.38
C PRO A 54 -18.21 15.99 -2.96
N ASN A 55 -18.14 16.44 -1.71
CA ASN A 55 -18.94 17.59 -1.25
C ASN A 55 -18.19 18.91 -1.49
N SER A 56 -16.86 18.89 -1.41
CA SER A 56 -16.00 20.04 -1.75
C SER A 56 -14.59 19.56 -2.14
N GLY A 57 -13.78 20.48 -2.65
CA GLY A 57 -12.47 20.18 -3.24
C GLY A 57 -12.59 19.63 -4.66
N PHE A 58 -11.50 19.14 -5.22
CA PHE A 58 -11.50 18.52 -6.54
C PHE A 58 -10.50 17.38 -6.65
N ALA A 59 -10.72 16.50 -7.64
CA ALA A 59 -9.76 15.49 -8.03
C ALA A 59 -9.63 15.45 -9.56
N LYS A 60 -8.42 15.13 -10.03
CA LYS A 60 -8.11 14.88 -11.45
C LYS A 60 -7.36 13.58 -11.59
N VAL A 61 -7.62 12.87 -12.67
CA VAL A 61 -6.86 11.71 -13.13
C VAL A 61 -6.43 11.94 -14.56
N ASN A 62 -5.13 11.82 -14.87
CA ASN A 62 -4.55 12.17 -16.17
C ASN A 62 -4.94 13.58 -16.65
N ASN A 63 -4.92 14.55 -15.74
CA ASN A 63 -5.37 15.93 -15.93
C ASN A 63 -6.87 16.09 -16.29
N ILE A 64 -7.67 15.04 -16.21
CA ILE A 64 -9.12 15.03 -16.43
C ILE A 64 -9.83 15.19 -15.10
N SER A 65 -10.73 16.17 -14.99
CA SER A 65 -11.54 16.37 -13.77
C SER A 65 -12.55 15.23 -13.61
N VAL A 66 -12.50 14.55 -12.47
CA VAL A 66 -13.39 13.40 -12.17
C VAL A 66 -14.87 13.80 -12.09
N ASP A 67 -15.15 15.04 -11.72
CA ASP A 67 -16.53 15.54 -11.57
C ASP A 67 -17.08 16.12 -12.88
N GLN A 68 -16.25 16.83 -13.65
CA GLN A 68 -16.67 17.48 -14.89
C GLN A 68 -16.70 16.54 -16.09
N ASN A 69 -15.81 15.55 -16.14
CA ASN A 69 -15.66 14.64 -17.26
C ASN A 69 -15.60 13.16 -16.83
N PRO A 70 -16.66 12.65 -16.15
CA PRO A 70 -16.61 11.30 -15.55
C PRO A 70 -16.36 10.20 -16.58
N MET A 71 -16.99 10.24 -17.76
CA MET A 71 -16.81 9.23 -18.81
C MET A 71 -15.39 9.18 -19.35
N LEU A 72 -14.73 10.33 -19.54
CA LEU A 72 -13.33 10.39 -19.99
C LEU A 72 -12.40 9.88 -18.88
N THR A 73 -12.69 10.22 -17.62
CA THR A 73 -11.94 9.73 -16.48
C THR A 73 -12.01 8.21 -16.40
N GLN A 74 -13.22 7.62 -16.50
CA GLN A 74 -13.41 6.15 -16.49
C GLN A 74 -12.64 5.47 -17.61
N LYS A 75 -12.64 6.01 -18.82
CA LYS A 75 -11.85 5.47 -19.96
C LYS A 75 -10.34 5.51 -19.71
N SER A 76 -9.85 6.36 -18.80
CA SER A 76 -8.42 6.49 -18.49
C SER A 76 -7.95 5.66 -17.30
N ILE A 77 -8.88 5.03 -16.56
CA ILE A 77 -8.62 4.30 -15.32
C ILE A 77 -8.98 2.83 -15.50
N GLY A 78 -8.09 1.94 -15.06
CA GLY A 78 -8.44 0.56 -14.73
C GLY A 78 -8.77 0.46 -13.24
N TYR A 79 -9.91 -0.12 -12.90
CA TYR A 79 -10.34 -0.23 -11.51
C TYR A 79 -10.62 -1.68 -11.12
N LEU A 80 -9.99 -2.11 -10.05
CA LEU A 80 -10.27 -3.39 -9.40
C LEU A 80 -10.82 -3.11 -7.99
N PRO A 81 -12.13 -3.27 -7.77
CA PRO A 81 -12.73 -3.09 -6.44
C PRO A 81 -12.42 -4.27 -5.52
N GLU A 82 -12.50 -4.05 -4.21
CA GLU A 82 -12.31 -5.08 -3.17
C GLU A 82 -13.18 -6.32 -3.42
N ASN A 83 -14.47 -6.10 -3.66
CA ASN A 83 -15.40 -7.15 -4.07
C ASN A 83 -15.45 -7.20 -5.59
N ASN A 84 -14.59 -8.02 -6.19
CA ASN A 84 -14.47 -8.16 -7.62
C ASN A 84 -15.80 -8.66 -8.26
N PRO A 85 -16.56 -7.82 -9.01
CA PRO A 85 -17.91 -8.12 -9.48
C PRO A 85 -17.91 -8.92 -10.78
N LEU A 86 -17.36 -10.14 -10.75
CA LEU A 86 -17.29 -11.03 -11.90
C LEU A 86 -18.64 -11.71 -12.18
N TYR A 87 -18.94 -11.93 -13.46
CA TYR A 87 -20.08 -12.76 -13.89
C TYR A 87 -19.73 -14.24 -13.76
N LEU A 88 -20.08 -14.84 -12.62
CA LEU A 88 -19.61 -16.16 -12.21
C LEU A 88 -20.00 -17.30 -13.16
N ASP A 89 -21.10 -17.18 -13.88
CA ASP A 89 -21.60 -18.18 -14.84
C ASP A 89 -20.92 -18.12 -16.22
N MET A 90 -20.21 -17.02 -16.51
CA MET A 90 -19.47 -16.86 -17.77
C MET A 90 -18.15 -17.66 -17.74
N TYR A 91 -17.69 -18.06 -18.92
CA TYR A 91 -16.30 -18.48 -19.09
C TYR A 91 -15.38 -17.26 -19.02
N VAL A 92 -14.12 -17.47 -18.64
CA VAL A 92 -13.12 -16.36 -18.56
C VAL A 92 -13.02 -15.65 -19.91
N SER A 93 -12.91 -16.40 -21.00
CA SER A 93 -12.84 -15.82 -22.35
C SER A 93 -14.08 -14.99 -22.70
N GLU A 94 -15.29 -15.50 -22.42
CA GLU A 94 -16.54 -14.76 -22.66
C GLU A 94 -16.59 -13.45 -21.88
N TYR A 95 -16.21 -13.49 -20.62
CA TYR A 95 -16.17 -12.30 -19.77
C TYR A 95 -15.18 -11.25 -20.29
N LEU A 96 -13.97 -11.67 -20.67
CA LEU A 96 -12.98 -10.75 -21.22
C LEU A 96 -13.39 -10.20 -22.59
N PHE A 97 -14.04 -10.99 -23.43
CA PHE A 97 -14.63 -10.50 -24.68
C PHE A 97 -15.72 -9.46 -24.44
N PHE A 98 -16.60 -9.71 -23.46
CA PHE A 98 -17.66 -8.77 -23.07
C PHE A 98 -17.07 -7.43 -22.61
N ILE A 99 -16.04 -7.45 -21.75
CA ILE A 99 -15.37 -6.22 -21.29
C ILE A 99 -14.63 -5.50 -22.43
N ALA A 100 -13.97 -6.27 -23.32
CA ALA A 100 -13.29 -5.73 -24.49
C ALA A 100 -14.26 -4.98 -25.42
N ASP A 101 -15.44 -5.56 -25.66
CA ASP A 101 -16.48 -4.95 -26.49
C ASP A 101 -16.96 -3.60 -25.91
N ILE A 102 -17.19 -3.52 -24.59
CA ILE A 102 -17.53 -2.27 -23.91
C ILE A 102 -16.46 -1.19 -24.15
N HIS A 103 -15.18 -1.57 -24.21
CA HIS A 103 -14.05 -0.65 -24.40
C HIS A 103 -13.60 -0.53 -25.86
N GLU A 104 -14.35 -1.09 -26.82
CA GLU A 104 -14.02 -1.08 -28.25
C GLU A 104 -12.63 -1.67 -28.53
N LYS A 105 -12.27 -2.76 -27.83
CA LYS A 105 -11.00 -3.46 -27.92
C LYS A 105 -11.13 -4.73 -28.75
N ASN A 106 -10.02 -5.18 -29.31
CA ASN A 106 -9.98 -6.33 -30.20
C ASN A 106 -9.40 -7.59 -29.51
N LYS A 107 -9.34 -8.69 -30.29
CA LYS A 107 -8.82 -9.98 -29.81
C LYS A 107 -7.36 -9.89 -29.36
N THR A 108 -6.52 -9.08 -30.00
CA THR A 108 -5.11 -8.94 -29.66
C THR A 108 -4.95 -8.29 -28.27
N ASP A 109 -5.83 -7.34 -27.92
CA ASP A 109 -5.85 -6.73 -26.59
C ASP A 109 -6.21 -7.76 -25.51
N ILE A 110 -7.17 -8.67 -25.82
CA ILE A 110 -7.56 -9.77 -24.92
C ILE A 110 -6.42 -10.76 -24.75
N ASP A 111 -5.81 -11.21 -25.84
CA ASP A 111 -4.69 -12.17 -25.81
C ASP A 111 -3.53 -11.62 -24.97
N HIS A 112 -3.25 -10.32 -25.10
CA HIS A 112 -2.22 -9.63 -24.30
C HIS A 112 -2.53 -9.66 -22.80
N VAL A 113 -3.74 -9.28 -22.36
CA VAL A 113 -4.06 -9.29 -20.94
C VAL A 113 -4.18 -10.70 -20.37
N VAL A 114 -4.58 -11.67 -21.16
CA VAL A 114 -4.57 -13.10 -20.79
C VAL A 114 -3.15 -13.56 -20.51
N GLU A 115 -2.19 -13.20 -21.36
CA GLU A 115 -0.77 -13.51 -21.17
C GLU A 115 -0.20 -12.82 -19.94
N VAL A 116 -0.34 -11.51 -19.85
CA VAL A 116 0.20 -10.69 -18.73
C VAL A 116 -0.35 -11.14 -17.37
N CYS A 117 -1.64 -11.49 -17.31
CA CYS A 117 -2.27 -11.93 -16.06
C CYS A 117 -2.12 -13.44 -15.79
N GLY A 118 -1.48 -14.21 -16.69
CA GLY A 118 -1.27 -15.66 -16.51
C GLY A 118 -2.58 -16.44 -16.48
N LEU A 119 -3.48 -16.19 -17.46
CA LEU A 119 -4.83 -16.77 -17.52
C LEU A 119 -4.97 -17.85 -18.62
N GLN A 120 -3.90 -18.17 -19.38
CA GLN A 120 -3.95 -19.04 -20.57
C GLN A 120 -4.64 -20.38 -20.28
N ASP A 121 -4.30 -21.02 -19.15
CA ASP A 121 -4.79 -22.35 -18.78
C ASP A 121 -6.23 -22.37 -18.25
N VAL A 122 -6.85 -21.20 -18.07
CA VAL A 122 -8.18 -21.08 -17.46
C VAL A 122 -9.20 -20.33 -18.33
N THR A 123 -8.83 -19.85 -19.51
CA THR A 123 -9.72 -19.10 -20.41
C THR A 123 -11.01 -19.86 -20.74
N HIS A 124 -10.92 -21.20 -20.83
CA HIS A 124 -12.02 -22.11 -21.13
C HIS A 124 -12.83 -22.56 -19.90
N LYS A 125 -12.49 -22.09 -18.70
CA LYS A 125 -13.18 -22.45 -17.44
C LYS A 125 -14.21 -21.39 -17.07
N LYS A 126 -15.30 -21.83 -16.41
CA LYS A 126 -16.25 -20.89 -15.79
C LYS A 126 -15.62 -20.18 -14.61
N ILE A 127 -15.89 -18.89 -14.49
CA ILE A 127 -15.32 -18.05 -13.42
C ILE A 127 -15.67 -18.58 -12.03
N GLN A 128 -16.87 -19.12 -11.81
CA GLN A 128 -17.26 -19.71 -10.52
C GLN A 128 -16.33 -20.82 -10.04
N THR A 129 -15.73 -21.59 -10.96
CA THR A 129 -14.86 -22.73 -10.66
C THR A 129 -13.42 -22.35 -10.31
N LEU A 130 -13.06 -21.09 -10.51
CA LEU A 130 -11.72 -20.59 -10.25
C LEU A 130 -11.42 -20.39 -8.76
N SER A 131 -10.16 -20.57 -8.38
CA SER A 131 -9.67 -20.12 -7.07
C SER A 131 -9.81 -18.60 -6.92
N LYS A 132 -9.76 -18.13 -5.68
CA LYS A 132 -9.82 -16.68 -5.40
C LYS A 132 -8.73 -15.90 -6.13
N GLY A 133 -7.49 -16.43 -6.17
CA GLY A 133 -6.38 -15.82 -6.88
C GLY A 133 -6.61 -15.71 -8.39
N TYR A 134 -7.14 -16.75 -9.03
CA TYR A 134 -7.50 -16.67 -10.44
C TYR A 134 -8.65 -15.69 -10.69
N LYS A 135 -9.65 -15.63 -9.84
CA LYS A 135 -10.71 -14.60 -9.91
C LYS A 135 -10.14 -13.18 -9.82
N GLN A 136 -9.15 -12.98 -8.94
CA GLN A 136 -8.46 -11.70 -8.83
C GLN A 136 -7.67 -11.34 -10.09
N ARG A 137 -6.97 -12.31 -10.70
CA ARG A 137 -6.28 -12.14 -11.98
C ARG A 137 -7.26 -11.81 -13.12
N VAL A 138 -8.45 -12.43 -13.17
CA VAL A 138 -9.50 -12.10 -14.14
C VAL A 138 -9.98 -10.66 -13.95
N GLY A 139 -10.21 -10.22 -12.72
CA GLY A 139 -10.58 -8.82 -12.42
C GLY A 139 -9.48 -7.84 -12.82
N LEU A 140 -8.22 -8.18 -12.58
CA LEU A 140 -7.09 -7.34 -12.99
C LEU A 140 -6.97 -7.30 -14.53
N ALA A 141 -7.16 -8.42 -15.22
CA ALA A 141 -7.19 -8.49 -16.68
C ALA A 141 -8.29 -7.58 -17.24
N SER A 142 -9.48 -7.61 -16.65
CA SER A 142 -10.59 -6.74 -17.07
C SER A 142 -10.26 -5.24 -16.87
N ALA A 143 -9.58 -4.90 -15.76
CA ALA A 143 -9.13 -3.54 -15.50
C ALA A 143 -8.02 -3.07 -16.47
N LEU A 144 -7.26 -3.99 -17.04
CA LEU A 144 -6.14 -3.73 -17.95
C LEU A 144 -6.52 -3.71 -19.43
N ILE A 145 -7.67 -4.27 -19.83
CA ILE A 145 -8.02 -4.59 -21.21
C ILE A 145 -7.98 -3.39 -22.15
N HIS A 146 -8.30 -2.19 -21.63
CA HIS A 146 -8.28 -0.95 -22.41
C HIS A 146 -6.96 -0.18 -22.29
N ASN A 147 -5.93 -0.83 -21.73
CA ASN A 147 -4.58 -0.28 -21.52
C ASN A 147 -4.57 1.08 -20.80
N PRO A 148 -5.17 1.19 -19.61
CA PRO A 148 -5.22 2.45 -18.89
C PRO A 148 -3.83 2.89 -18.42
N LYS A 149 -3.62 4.21 -18.30
CA LYS A 149 -2.39 4.77 -17.70
C LYS A 149 -2.41 4.71 -16.17
N VAL A 150 -3.60 4.70 -15.57
CA VAL A 150 -3.79 4.66 -14.12
C VAL A 150 -4.55 3.41 -13.72
N LEU A 151 -4.03 2.69 -12.73
CA LEU A 151 -4.72 1.58 -12.07
C LEU A 151 -5.08 1.97 -10.64
N ILE A 152 -6.33 1.76 -10.28
CA ILE A 152 -6.82 1.90 -8.91
C ILE A 152 -7.21 0.51 -8.43
N LEU A 153 -6.52 0.02 -7.39
CA LEU A 153 -6.67 -1.34 -6.88
C LEU A 153 -7.11 -1.28 -5.41
N ASP A 154 -8.35 -1.69 -5.13
CA ASP A 154 -8.88 -1.68 -3.77
C ASP A 154 -8.72 -3.07 -3.14
N GLU A 155 -7.80 -3.19 -2.17
CA GLU A 155 -7.47 -4.42 -1.45
C GLU A 155 -7.16 -5.63 -2.38
N PRO A 156 -6.26 -5.51 -3.37
CA PRO A 156 -6.10 -6.50 -4.45
C PRO A 156 -5.60 -7.87 -3.98
N THR A 157 -5.10 -7.97 -2.77
CA THR A 157 -4.46 -9.18 -2.22
C THR A 157 -5.25 -9.82 -1.09
N THR A 158 -6.36 -9.21 -0.68
CA THR A 158 -7.15 -9.66 0.48
C THR A 158 -7.68 -11.08 0.31
N GLY A 159 -7.30 -11.95 1.29
CA GLY A 159 -7.75 -13.34 1.38
C GLY A 159 -7.15 -14.28 0.34
N LEU A 160 -5.99 -13.93 -0.22
CA LEU A 160 -5.16 -14.82 -1.03
C LEU A 160 -4.25 -15.66 -0.13
N ASP A 161 -3.92 -16.87 -0.57
CA ASP A 161 -2.87 -17.66 0.06
C ASP A 161 -1.46 -17.07 -0.24
N PRO A 162 -0.41 -17.46 0.49
CA PRO A 162 0.92 -16.87 0.34
C PRO A 162 1.50 -16.93 -1.09
N ASN A 163 1.23 -18.00 -1.83
CA ASN A 163 1.73 -18.16 -3.20
C ASN A 163 0.98 -17.23 -4.15
N GLN A 164 -0.35 -17.23 -4.08
CA GLN A 164 -1.19 -16.33 -4.88
C GLN A 164 -0.90 -14.87 -4.61
N LEU A 165 -0.62 -14.52 -3.35
CA LEU A 165 -0.24 -13.18 -2.91
C LEU A 165 1.07 -12.75 -3.57
N GLN A 166 2.09 -13.63 -3.58
CA GLN A 166 3.38 -13.37 -4.23
C GLN A 166 3.21 -13.14 -5.74
N ASP A 167 2.37 -13.92 -6.38
CA ASP A 167 2.08 -13.81 -7.81
C ASP A 167 1.42 -12.48 -8.17
N ILE A 168 0.38 -12.07 -7.41
CA ILE A 168 -0.30 -10.78 -7.62
C ILE A 168 0.64 -9.60 -7.34
N ARG A 169 1.47 -9.68 -6.30
CA ARG A 169 2.50 -8.67 -6.03
C ARG A 169 3.49 -8.51 -7.18
N SER A 170 3.98 -9.63 -7.71
CA SER A 170 4.91 -9.64 -8.85
C SER A 170 4.26 -9.04 -10.08
N LEU A 171 2.99 -9.37 -10.34
CA LEU A 171 2.22 -8.82 -11.45
C LEU A 171 2.01 -7.30 -11.31
N ILE A 172 1.58 -6.81 -10.14
CA ILE A 172 1.43 -5.37 -9.91
C ILE A 172 2.77 -4.64 -10.09
N LYS A 173 3.84 -5.23 -9.57
CA LYS A 173 5.19 -4.65 -9.65
C LYS A 173 5.75 -4.60 -11.07
N SER A 174 5.34 -5.53 -11.95
CA SER A 174 5.77 -5.53 -13.36
C SER A 174 5.29 -4.30 -14.15
N PHE A 175 4.23 -3.63 -13.69
CA PHE A 175 3.72 -2.40 -14.32
C PHE A 175 4.45 -1.13 -13.85
N LYS A 176 5.42 -1.25 -12.93
CA LYS A 176 6.16 -0.11 -12.41
C LYS A 176 6.87 0.67 -13.52
N GLY A 177 6.73 2.00 -13.49
CA GLY A 177 7.30 2.91 -14.49
C GLY A 177 6.47 3.02 -15.77
N GLU A 178 5.62 2.03 -16.07
CA GLU A 178 4.73 2.04 -17.23
C GLU A 178 3.34 2.61 -16.86
N LYS A 179 2.81 2.18 -15.72
CA LYS A 179 1.49 2.60 -15.22
C LYS A 179 1.62 3.25 -13.85
N THR A 180 0.78 4.24 -13.61
CA THR A 180 0.60 4.81 -12.25
C THR A 180 -0.38 3.95 -11.49
N ILE A 181 -0.02 3.52 -10.29
CA ILE A 181 -0.86 2.62 -9.49
C ILE A 181 -1.15 3.23 -8.13
N LEU A 182 -2.43 3.36 -7.80
CA LEU A 182 -2.91 3.65 -6.46
C LEU A 182 -3.54 2.39 -5.90
N LEU A 183 -2.91 1.82 -4.88
CA LEU A 183 -3.38 0.58 -4.27
C LEU A 183 -3.77 0.82 -2.82
N SER A 184 -4.99 0.47 -2.41
CA SER A 184 -5.37 0.45 -1.00
C SER A 184 -5.00 -0.89 -0.38
N THR A 185 -4.53 -0.83 0.85
CA THR A 185 -4.34 -2.01 1.69
C THR A 185 -4.28 -1.62 3.17
N HIS A 186 -4.55 -2.58 4.04
CA HIS A 186 -4.28 -2.47 5.47
C HIS A 186 -3.05 -3.30 5.88
N ILE A 187 -2.38 -3.95 4.93
CA ILE A 187 -1.23 -4.85 5.15
C ILE A 187 0.06 -4.11 4.80
N MET A 188 0.85 -3.78 5.79
CA MET A 188 2.08 -2.98 5.63
C MET A 188 3.15 -3.70 4.81
N GLN A 189 3.27 -5.02 4.96
CA GLN A 189 4.22 -5.83 4.18
C GLN A 189 3.95 -5.76 2.67
N GLU A 190 2.71 -5.47 2.25
CA GLU A 190 2.40 -5.26 0.85
C GLU A 190 2.91 -3.92 0.35
N VAL A 191 2.69 -2.87 1.13
CA VAL A 191 3.22 -1.54 0.81
C VAL A 191 4.74 -1.58 0.70
N GLU A 192 5.43 -2.20 1.65
CA GLU A 192 6.90 -2.34 1.63
C GLU A 192 7.43 -3.17 0.45
N ALA A 193 6.65 -4.16 0.01
CA ALA A 193 7.04 -5.06 -1.07
C ALA A 193 6.81 -4.47 -2.47
N ILE A 194 5.75 -3.66 -2.66
CA ILE A 194 5.28 -3.25 -3.99
C ILE A 194 5.49 -1.75 -4.22
N CYS A 195 5.22 -0.89 -3.19
CA CYS A 195 5.06 0.54 -3.37
C CYS A 195 6.39 1.31 -3.33
N ASP A 196 6.42 2.44 -4.02
CA ASP A 196 7.50 3.43 -3.93
C ASP A 196 7.27 4.42 -2.78
N ARG A 197 5.98 4.71 -2.51
CA ARG A 197 5.52 5.71 -1.57
C ARG A 197 4.27 5.25 -0.87
N VAL A 198 4.05 5.72 0.34
CA VAL A 198 2.86 5.44 1.15
C VAL A 198 2.18 6.74 1.58
N ILE A 199 0.87 6.78 1.42
CA ILE A 199 0.01 7.83 1.99
C ILE A 199 -0.82 7.17 3.08
N ILE A 200 -0.72 7.67 4.31
CA ILE A 200 -1.47 7.13 5.46
C ILE A 200 -2.68 8.01 5.74
N LEU A 201 -3.84 7.37 5.74
CA LEU A 201 -5.12 8.01 6.05
C LEU A 201 -5.61 7.59 7.44
N LYS A 202 -6.00 8.57 8.27
CA LYS A 202 -6.66 8.36 9.56
C LYS A 202 -7.81 9.37 9.70
N ASP A 203 -9.00 8.90 10.09
CA ASP A 203 -10.19 9.74 10.32
C ASP A 203 -10.48 10.73 9.16
N GLY A 204 -10.35 10.22 7.93
CA GLY A 204 -10.59 11.00 6.72
C GLY A 204 -9.48 12.01 6.37
N LYS A 205 -8.33 12.03 7.05
CA LYS A 205 -7.22 12.96 6.82
C LYS A 205 -5.94 12.23 6.44
N VAL A 206 -5.13 12.84 5.58
CA VAL A 206 -3.76 12.40 5.34
C VAL A 206 -2.90 12.77 6.55
N VAL A 207 -2.34 11.77 7.21
CA VAL A 207 -1.48 11.96 8.40
C VAL A 207 0.01 11.72 8.08
N ALA A 208 0.31 11.03 6.99
CA ALA A 208 1.66 10.91 6.45
C ALA A 208 1.62 10.71 4.93
N ASP A 209 2.68 11.17 4.28
CA ASP A 209 2.93 11.03 2.85
C ASP A 209 4.45 10.92 2.65
N GLU A 210 4.97 9.71 2.52
CA GLU A 210 6.40 9.42 2.60
C GLU A 210 6.84 8.37 1.58
N HIS A 211 8.02 8.55 1.01
CA HIS A 211 8.65 7.51 0.19
C HIS A 211 9.14 6.35 1.06
N ILE A 212 8.91 5.11 0.60
CA ILE A 212 9.35 3.90 1.33
C ILE A 212 10.87 3.89 1.54
N LYS A 213 11.65 4.37 0.56
CA LYS A 213 13.10 4.54 0.72
C LYS A 213 13.47 5.50 1.87
N THR A 214 12.71 6.60 2.01
CA THR A 214 12.95 7.59 3.08
C THR A 214 12.64 7.00 4.46
N ILE A 215 11.56 6.22 4.55
CA ILE A 215 11.21 5.51 5.80
C ILE A 215 12.32 4.53 6.18
N LYS A 216 12.82 3.76 5.21
CA LYS A 216 13.94 2.83 5.41
C LYS A 216 15.26 3.54 5.73
N ASN A 217 15.50 4.73 5.18
CA ASN A 217 16.73 5.50 5.38
C ASN A 217 16.67 6.45 6.58
N LYS A 218 15.47 6.87 7.04
CA LYS A 218 15.27 7.56 8.32
C LYS A 218 15.44 6.58 9.50
N GLU A 219 16.20 5.50 9.28
CA GLU A 219 16.50 4.50 10.27
C GLU A 219 17.30 5.13 11.42
N GLN A 220 16.59 5.75 12.34
CA GLN A 220 17.07 5.73 13.71
C GLN A 220 17.28 4.25 14.04
N GLN A 221 18.52 3.87 14.12
CA GLN A 221 18.84 2.51 14.51
C GLN A 221 18.28 2.27 15.91
N ILE A 222 17.33 1.36 16.01
CA ILE A 222 16.82 0.90 17.30
C ILE A 222 17.50 -0.44 17.59
N ILE A 223 18.17 -0.54 18.72
CA ILE A 223 18.73 -1.81 19.18
C ILE A 223 17.95 -2.24 20.41
N GLU A 224 17.36 -3.43 20.32
CA GLU A 224 16.77 -4.13 21.45
C GLU A 224 17.86 -4.94 22.12
N VAL A 225 18.12 -4.62 23.38
CA VAL A 225 19.09 -5.36 24.22
C VAL A 225 18.42 -5.84 25.49
N GLU A 226 18.70 -7.07 25.89
CA GLU A 226 18.34 -7.64 27.18
C GLU A 226 19.60 -7.98 27.96
N PHE A 227 19.71 -7.42 29.17
CA PHE A 227 20.81 -7.71 30.08
C PHE A 227 20.39 -8.75 31.13
N ASP A 228 21.37 -9.31 31.84
CA ASP A 228 21.14 -10.20 32.98
C ASP A 228 20.74 -9.45 34.28
N TYR A 229 20.97 -8.14 34.33
CA TYR A 229 20.59 -7.24 35.42
C TYR A 229 19.93 -5.97 34.91
N ARG A 230 19.22 -5.30 35.83
CA ARG A 230 18.61 -4.00 35.55
C ARG A 230 19.70 -2.93 35.42
N VAL A 231 19.65 -2.20 34.32
CA VAL A 231 20.50 -1.02 34.06
C VAL A 231 19.63 0.23 34.17
N GLU A 232 20.12 1.26 34.88
CA GLU A 232 19.38 2.53 34.88
C GLU A 232 19.48 3.21 33.52
N ASP A 233 18.36 3.75 33.03
CA ASP A 233 18.25 4.37 31.70
C ASP A 233 19.28 5.49 31.50
N ILE A 234 19.68 6.16 32.57
CA ILE A 234 20.65 7.26 32.53
C ILE A 234 22.04 6.79 32.05
N PHE A 235 22.49 5.59 32.43
CA PHE A 235 23.79 5.07 32.00
C PHE A 235 23.77 4.71 30.50
N LEU A 236 22.67 4.14 30.02
CA LEU A 236 22.48 3.85 28.59
C LEU A 236 22.37 5.14 27.76
N SER A 237 21.75 6.17 28.31
CA SER A 237 21.58 7.48 27.66
C SER A 237 22.91 8.25 27.50
N GLN A 238 23.93 7.94 28.31
CA GLN A 238 25.26 8.56 28.21
C GLN A 238 26.12 7.99 27.07
N MET A 239 25.73 6.87 26.46
CA MET A 239 26.46 6.33 25.31
C MET A 239 26.39 7.31 24.13
N LYS A 240 27.49 7.36 23.35
CA LYS A 240 27.56 8.24 22.18
C LYS A 240 26.44 7.94 21.16
N TYR A 241 25.87 8.99 20.63
CA TYR A 241 24.82 8.93 19.59
C TYR A 241 23.50 8.32 20.04
N VAL A 242 23.26 8.09 21.32
CA VAL A 242 21.95 7.70 21.84
C VAL A 242 21.02 8.88 21.78
N ASP A 243 19.85 8.69 21.20
CA ASP A 243 18.76 9.65 21.13
C ASP A 243 17.73 9.40 22.25
N LYS A 244 17.33 8.14 22.39
CA LYS A 244 16.31 7.73 23.36
C LYS A 244 16.58 6.32 23.88
N VAL A 245 16.32 6.13 25.17
CA VAL A 245 16.27 4.82 25.84
C VAL A 245 14.87 4.59 26.36
N THR A 246 14.35 3.39 26.16
CA THR A 246 13.03 2.97 26.67
C THR A 246 13.14 1.56 27.24
N ASN A 247 12.84 1.38 28.52
CA ASN A 247 12.68 0.06 29.10
C ASN A 247 11.34 -0.51 28.66
N THR A 248 11.35 -1.65 27.95
CA THR A 248 10.13 -2.28 27.41
C THR A 248 9.54 -3.33 28.33
N SER A 249 10.39 -4.11 29.00
CA SER A 249 9.96 -5.07 30.01
C SER A 249 11.17 -5.63 30.78
N GLY A 250 11.09 -5.72 32.09
CA GLY A 250 12.14 -6.34 32.92
C GLY A 250 13.52 -5.68 32.68
N PHE A 251 14.45 -6.44 32.13
CA PHE A 251 15.82 -6.01 31.81
C PHE A 251 16.03 -5.79 30.31
N THR A 252 14.94 -5.63 29.54
CA THR A 252 14.96 -5.39 28.09
C THR A 252 14.81 -3.91 27.81
N TYR A 253 15.71 -3.37 26.99
CA TYR A 253 15.76 -1.95 26.61
C TYR A 253 15.73 -1.81 25.09
N GLU A 254 15.03 -0.80 24.61
CA GLU A 254 15.12 -0.29 23.25
C GLU A 254 15.94 1.00 23.27
N ILE A 255 17.08 1.00 22.57
CA ILE A 255 18.01 2.12 22.49
C ILE A 255 18.02 2.63 21.04
N SER A 256 17.59 3.89 20.85
CA SER A 256 17.61 4.57 19.56
C SER A 256 18.90 5.35 19.37
N PHE A 257 19.52 5.26 18.20
CA PHE A 257 20.75 5.96 17.86
C PHE A 257 20.53 6.91 16.69
N THR A 258 21.24 8.04 16.68
CA THR A 258 21.13 9.10 15.65
C THR A 258 21.98 8.84 14.41
N ILE A 259 22.72 7.71 14.33
CA ILE A 259 23.63 7.39 13.23
C ILE A 259 23.28 6.06 12.57
N GLU A 260 23.68 5.90 11.31
CA GLU A 260 23.43 4.69 10.51
C GLU A 260 24.40 3.54 10.83
N LYS A 261 25.57 3.84 11.40
CA LYS A 261 26.59 2.83 11.74
C LYS A 261 26.03 1.85 12.76
N ASP A 262 26.27 0.55 12.57
CA ASP A 262 25.83 -0.49 13.50
C ASP A 262 26.42 -0.27 14.90
N MET A 263 25.56 0.05 15.86
CA MET A 263 25.93 0.39 17.23
C MET A 263 25.88 -0.80 18.19
N ARG A 264 25.62 -2.03 17.70
CA ARG A 264 25.64 -3.22 18.55
C ARG A 264 27.01 -3.44 19.20
N SER A 265 28.11 -3.11 18.51
CA SER A 265 29.46 -3.16 19.08
C SER A 265 29.60 -2.25 20.30
N GLN A 266 29.05 -1.03 20.24
CA GLN A 266 29.12 -0.09 21.36
C GLN A 266 28.29 -0.57 22.59
N ILE A 267 27.15 -1.22 22.34
CA ILE A 267 26.37 -1.85 23.42
C ILE A 267 27.14 -3.02 24.03
N PHE A 268 27.84 -3.79 23.19
CA PHE A 268 28.68 -4.87 23.67
C PHE A 268 29.85 -4.37 24.54
N ASP A 269 30.54 -3.31 24.11
CA ASP A 269 31.63 -2.68 24.86
C ASP A 269 31.09 -2.13 26.20
N PHE A 270 29.93 -1.45 26.18
CA PHE A 270 29.27 -0.96 27.39
C PHE A 270 28.95 -2.10 28.38
N ALA A 271 28.41 -3.21 27.89
CA ALA A 271 28.09 -4.36 28.73
C ALA A 271 29.34 -4.97 29.35
N HIS A 272 30.42 -5.10 28.54
CA HIS A 272 31.71 -5.61 29.00
C HIS A 272 32.31 -4.73 30.09
N ASP A 273 32.33 -3.41 29.89
CA ASP A 273 32.90 -2.45 30.83
C ASP A 273 32.14 -2.37 32.16
N ASN A 274 30.85 -2.75 32.17
CA ASN A 274 30.01 -2.77 33.35
C ASN A 274 29.73 -4.18 33.91
N GLU A 275 30.48 -5.20 33.48
CA GLU A 275 30.38 -6.61 33.90
C GLU A 275 28.96 -7.21 33.68
N LEU A 276 28.22 -6.72 32.69
CA LEU A 276 26.87 -7.17 32.32
C LEU A 276 26.97 -8.26 31.26
N LYS A 277 26.02 -9.21 31.31
CA LYS A 277 25.85 -10.21 30.23
C LYS A 277 24.70 -9.80 29.34
N ILE A 278 24.95 -9.88 28.03
CA ILE A 278 23.89 -9.65 27.03
C ILE A 278 23.19 -11.00 26.78
N LEU A 279 21.89 -11.05 27.07
CA LEU A 279 21.04 -12.22 26.84
C LEU A 279 20.40 -12.15 25.44
N LYS A 280 20.14 -10.93 24.93
CA LYS A 280 19.56 -10.68 23.63
C LYS A 280 20.13 -9.38 23.05
N LEU A 281 20.46 -9.36 21.76
CA LEU A 281 20.95 -8.16 21.07
C LEU A 281 20.48 -8.18 19.62
N ASN A 282 19.40 -7.45 19.34
CA ASN A 282 18.80 -7.38 18.01
C ASN A 282 18.76 -5.94 17.52
N ARG A 283 19.19 -5.74 16.27
CA ARG A 283 18.95 -4.49 15.56
C ARG A 283 17.51 -4.52 15.03
N ARG A 284 16.71 -3.53 15.43
CA ARG A 284 15.39 -3.24 14.86
C ARG A 284 15.51 -1.95 14.08
N ASN A 285 15.03 -1.97 12.87
CA ASN A 285 14.87 -0.74 12.08
C ASN A 285 13.46 -0.21 12.34
N LYS A 286 13.27 1.11 12.29
CA LYS A 286 11.93 1.70 12.34
C LYS A 286 11.14 1.18 11.14
N THR A 287 10.25 0.24 11.37
CA THR A 287 9.44 -0.36 10.31
C THR A 287 8.29 0.58 9.95
N LEU A 288 7.75 0.45 8.73
CA LEU A 288 6.50 1.12 8.35
C LEU A 288 5.39 0.83 9.38
N GLU A 289 5.44 -0.34 10.02
CA GLU A 289 4.51 -0.75 11.06
C GLU A 289 4.60 0.14 12.32
N GLN A 290 5.80 0.50 12.75
CA GLN A 290 5.98 1.41 13.89
C GLN A 290 5.50 2.82 13.54
N LEU A 291 5.86 3.34 12.34
CA LEU A 291 5.37 4.62 11.86
C LEU A 291 3.83 4.65 11.83
N PHE A 292 3.22 3.59 11.30
CA PHE A 292 1.76 3.48 11.24
C PHE A 292 1.13 3.46 12.64
N ARG A 293 1.67 2.69 13.59
CA ARG A 293 1.19 2.65 14.98
C ARG A 293 1.29 4.02 15.65
N ASP A 294 2.43 4.71 15.48
CA ASP A 294 2.68 6.03 16.09
C ASP A 294 1.69 7.09 15.55
N LEU A 295 1.27 6.96 14.29
CA LEU A 295 0.35 7.90 13.64
C LEU A 295 -1.13 7.51 13.81
N THR A 296 -1.43 6.25 14.10
CA THR A 296 -2.82 5.75 14.17
C THR A 296 -3.31 5.49 15.59
N ASN A 297 -2.43 5.47 16.60
CA ASN A 297 -2.78 5.55 18.01
C ASN A 297 -2.85 7.02 18.45
#